data_aac399735cfee9469009c24059e7e0d6
#
_entry.id   aac399735cfee9469009c24059e7e0d6
#
_cell.length_a   1.000
_cell.length_b   1.000
_cell.length_c   1.000
_cell.angle_alpha   90.00
_cell.angle_beta   90.00
_cell.angle_gamma   90.00
#
_symmetry.space_group_name_H-M   'P 1'
#
loop_
_entity.id
_entity.type
_entity.pdbx_description
1 polymer ?
#
loop_
_entity_poly.entity_id
_entity_poly.type
_entity_poly.pdbx_seq_one_letter_code
_entity_poly.pdbx_strand_id
1 'polypeptide(L)'
;QEEKLNFTFAATGNAISRNYTVEFKVEYKMGGKDYTFSQYAGANVSNPEKDNEGEEKKESKPKIIVSEYQSDPVIVMAGQNFDLTMKFLNTHYEKAVKNVKMFLTMVEETSSENDKSGNVFTPVDSSNTFYYDSIPAKGSVEKTMTLYTVPSAQPKTYTLTVNFEYEDESGNEYTSTELLGINVQQVSEIETSEIFIPETSEVGMPISVYFDIYNTGKVDVSNLKVALEGDVDTQNKSVYIGN
;
A
#
# COMPACT_ATOMS: atom_id res chain seq x y z
N GLN A 1 -20.10 0.80 0.63
CA GLN A 1 -20.70 0.41 -0.68
C GLN A 1 -19.54 -0.10 -1.53
N GLU A 2 -19.57 -1.35 -1.90
CA GLU A 2 -18.53 -1.99 -2.70
C GLU A 2 -18.94 -1.90 -4.17
N GLU A 3 -18.04 -1.37 -5.04
CA GLU A 3 -18.24 -1.33 -6.48
C GLU A 3 -17.11 -2.06 -7.17
N LYS A 4 -17.45 -2.96 -8.08
CA LYS A 4 -16.49 -3.71 -8.89
C LYS A 4 -16.32 -3.00 -10.24
N LEU A 5 -15.10 -2.50 -10.49
CA LEU A 5 -14.72 -1.91 -11.76
C LEU A 5 -13.98 -2.94 -12.62
N ASN A 6 -14.33 -2.98 -13.91
CA ASN A 6 -13.64 -3.84 -14.88
C ASN A 6 -13.01 -2.94 -15.96
N PHE A 7 -11.71 -3.11 -16.16
CA PHE A 7 -10.96 -2.45 -17.24
C PHE A 7 -10.50 -3.51 -18.22
N THR A 8 -10.67 -3.22 -19.50
CA THR A 8 -10.14 -4.06 -20.59
C THR A 8 -9.19 -3.25 -21.43
N PHE A 9 -7.97 -3.75 -21.60
CA PHE A 9 -6.97 -3.14 -22.49
C PHE A 9 -6.29 -4.23 -23.33
N ALA A 10 -5.83 -3.86 -24.49
CA ALA A 10 -5.12 -4.72 -25.39
C ALA A 10 -3.70 -4.20 -25.62
N ALA A 11 -2.73 -5.09 -25.73
CA ALA A 11 -1.41 -4.73 -26.19
C ALA A 11 -1.47 -4.27 -27.64
N THR A 12 -0.72 -3.22 -27.99
CA THR A 12 -0.60 -2.76 -29.38
C THR A 12 0.17 -3.79 -30.21
N GLY A 13 -0.08 -3.83 -31.53
CA GLY A 13 0.65 -4.74 -32.44
C GLY A 13 2.17 -4.55 -32.47
N ASN A 14 2.68 -3.42 -31.92
CA ASN A 14 4.11 -3.14 -31.79
C ASN A 14 4.69 -3.48 -30.43
N ALA A 15 3.88 -4.00 -29.49
CA ALA A 15 4.37 -4.39 -28.19
C ALA A 15 5.35 -5.56 -28.33
N ILE A 16 6.47 -5.50 -27.62
CA ILE A 16 7.47 -6.59 -27.56
C ILE A 16 7.15 -7.52 -26.41
N SER A 17 7.65 -8.76 -26.47
CA SER A 17 7.46 -9.72 -25.38
C SER A 17 8.18 -9.29 -24.12
N ARG A 18 7.43 -8.78 -23.15
CA ARG A 18 7.92 -8.40 -21.81
C ARG A 18 6.78 -8.20 -20.82
N ASN A 19 7.14 -8.07 -19.56
CA ASN A 19 6.22 -7.58 -18.54
C ASN A 19 6.05 -6.06 -18.67
N TYR A 20 4.81 -5.63 -18.63
CA TYR A 20 4.42 -4.23 -18.55
C TYR A 20 3.76 -3.99 -17.21
N THR A 21 4.20 -2.97 -16.52
CA THR A 21 3.54 -2.52 -15.30
C THR A 21 2.41 -1.56 -15.67
N VAL A 22 1.21 -1.85 -15.21
CA VAL A 22 0.04 -0.98 -15.35
C VAL A 22 -0.21 -0.32 -14.01
N GLU A 23 -0.20 1.01 -14.00
CA GLU A 23 -0.56 1.80 -12.84
C GLU A 23 -2.06 2.15 -12.89
N PHE A 24 -2.77 1.84 -11.81
CA PHE A 24 -4.14 2.27 -11.55
C PHE A 24 -4.10 3.42 -10.56
N LYS A 25 -4.30 4.63 -11.05
CA LYS A 25 -4.36 5.82 -10.21
C LYS A 25 -5.82 6.11 -9.84
N VAL A 26 -6.11 6.11 -8.56
CA VAL A 26 -7.43 6.44 -8.03
C VAL A 26 -7.37 7.81 -7.39
N GLU A 27 -8.22 8.71 -7.85
CA GLU A 27 -8.37 10.05 -7.32
C GLU A 27 -9.78 10.20 -6.73
N TYR A 28 -9.88 10.69 -5.50
CA TYR A 28 -11.16 10.87 -4.84
C TYR A 28 -11.14 12.09 -3.91
N LYS A 29 -12.32 12.57 -3.56
CA LYS A 29 -12.50 13.68 -2.63
C LYS A 29 -13.17 13.19 -1.35
N MET A 30 -12.60 13.56 -0.22
CA MET A 30 -13.20 13.30 1.10
C MET A 30 -13.04 14.55 1.96
N GLY A 31 -14.14 15.04 2.53
CA GLY A 31 -14.14 16.25 3.35
C GLY A 31 -13.64 17.51 2.62
N GLY A 32 -13.82 17.59 1.28
CA GLY A 32 -13.36 18.72 0.47
C GLY A 32 -11.88 18.68 0.07
N LYS A 33 -11.11 17.69 0.50
CA LYS A 33 -9.72 17.46 0.11
C LYS A 33 -9.62 16.41 -0.98
N ASP A 34 -8.65 16.56 -1.87
CA ASP A 34 -8.31 15.62 -2.92
C ASP A 34 -7.32 14.58 -2.37
N TYR A 35 -7.59 13.31 -2.64
CA TYR A 35 -6.73 12.18 -2.30
C TYR A 35 -6.40 11.39 -3.56
N THR A 36 -5.20 10.86 -3.61
CA THR A 36 -4.74 10.02 -4.70
C THR A 36 -4.03 8.80 -4.12
N PHE A 37 -4.31 7.63 -4.66
CA PHE A 37 -3.48 6.45 -4.43
C PHE A 37 -3.28 5.69 -5.73
N SER A 38 -2.16 4.95 -5.84
CA SER A 38 -1.83 4.14 -7.00
C SER A 38 -1.74 2.68 -6.62
N GLN A 39 -2.28 1.82 -7.49
CA GLN A 39 -2.05 0.39 -7.47
C GLN A 39 -1.38 -0.03 -8.77
N TYR A 40 -0.54 -1.06 -8.68
CA TYR A 40 0.21 -1.57 -9.82
C TYR A 40 -0.17 -3.01 -10.10
N ALA A 41 -0.31 -3.34 -11.39
CA ALA A 41 -0.51 -4.70 -11.84
C ALA A 41 0.50 -5.02 -12.96
N GLY A 42 1.01 -6.25 -12.97
CA GLY A 42 1.87 -6.76 -14.05
C GLY A 42 1.02 -7.36 -15.16
N ALA A 43 1.29 -6.97 -16.41
CA ALA A 43 0.74 -7.59 -17.60
C ALA A 43 1.88 -8.18 -18.45
N ASN A 44 1.89 -9.49 -18.62
CA ASN A 44 2.83 -10.14 -19.53
C ASN A 44 2.30 -10.09 -20.95
N VAL A 45 3.05 -9.47 -21.85
CA VAL A 45 2.75 -9.45 -23.29
C VAL A 45 3.71 -10.43 -23.98
N SER A 46 3.18 -11.32 -24.81
CA SER A 46 3.94 -12.19 -25.72
C SER A 46 3.59 -11.81 -27.16
N ASN A 47 4.60 -11.48 -27.94
CA ASN A 47 4.48 -11.15 -29.37
C ASN A 47 5.52 -11.94 -30.17
N PRO A 48 5.22 -13.22 -30.48
CA PRO A 48 6.17 -14.11 -31.16
C PRO A 48 6.52 -13.64 -32.58
N GLU A 49 5.70 -12.81 -33.22
CA GLU A 49 6.00 -12.27 -34.55
C GLU A 49 7.09 -11.19 -34.51
N LYS A 50 7.13 -10.39 -33.46
CA LYS A 50 8.14 -9.35 -33.27
C LYS A 50 9.47 -9.88 -32.73
N ASP A 51 9.43 -10.99 -32.01
CA ASP A 51 10.64 -11.65 -31.49
C ASP A 51 11.46 -12.34 -32.61
N ASN A 52 10.85 -12.50 -33.81
CA ASN A 52 11.48 -13.17 -34.96
C ASN A 52 12.06 -12.20 -36.03
N GLU A 53 11.85 -10.89 -35.89
CA GLU A 53 12.43 -9.89 -36.82
C GLU A 53 13.90 -9.60 -36.47
N GLY A 54 14.81 -10.53 -36.75
CA GLY A 54 16.22 -10.14 -36.93
C GLY A 54 17.30 -10.80 -36.08
N GLU A 55 17.06 -11.93 -35.42
CA GLU A 55 18.16 -12.74 -34.85
C GLU A 55 17.78 -14.23 -34.80
N GLU A 56 18.80 -15.12 -34.81
CA GLU A 56 18.66 -16.56 -34.52
C GLU A 56 17.59 -16.79 -33.44
N LYS A 57 16.76 -17.84 -33.60
CA LYS A 57 15.69 -18.21 -32.63
C LYS A 57 16.26 -18.15 -31.20
N LYS A 58 16.20 -16.99 -30.58
CA LYS A 58 16.48 -16.88 -29.16
C LYS A 58 15.38 -17.63 -28.45
N GLU A 59 15.73 -18.73 -27.81
CA GLU A 59 14.82 -19.44 -26.95
C GLU A 59 14.16 -18.48 -25.96
N SER A 60 12.84 -18.52 -25.88
CA SER A 60 12.10 -17.73 -24.93
C SER A 60 12.58 -18.04 -23.51
N LYS A 61 12.96 -16.99 -22.78
CA LYS A 61 13.45 -17.10 -21.41
C LYS A 61 12.28 -17.16 -20.44
N PRO A 62 12.33 -18.02 -19.40
CA PRO A 62 11.32 -18.02 -18.37
C PRO A 62 11.31 -16.69 -17.61
N LYS A 63 10.14 -16.29 -17.13
CA LYS A 63 9.95 -15.08 -16.34
C LYS A 63 9.00 -15.33 -15.19
N ILE A 64 9.37 -14.84 -14.01
CA ILE A 64 8.50 -14.84 -12.84
C ILE A 64 7.94 -13.45 -12.67
N ILE A 65 6.64 -13.38 -12.38
CA ILE A 65 5.95 -12.12 -12.06
C ILE A 65 5.13 -12.28 -10.78
N VAL A 66 4.81 -11.17 -10.12
CA VAL A 66 3.73 -11.10 -9.14
C VAL A 66 2.42 -10.96 -9.91
N SER A 67 1.64 -12.04 -10.00
CA SER A 67 0.36 -12.03 -10.72
C SER A 67 -0.76 -11.37 -9.92
N GLU A 68 -0.71 -11.51 -8.60
CA GLU A 68 -1.70 -10.96 -7.66
C GLU A 68 -1.00 -10.66 -6.33
N TYR A 69 -1.44 -9.63 -5.64
CA TYR A 69 -1.09 -9.41 -4.24
C TYR A 69 -2.24 -8.70 -3.50
N GLN A 70 -2.29 -8.91 -2.21
CA GLN A 70 -3.25 -8.24 -1.33
C GLN A 70 -2.66 -8.05 0.06
N SER A 71 -3.07 -7.00 0.74
CA SER A 71 -2.82 -6.78 2.16
C SER A 71 -4.08 -7.02 2.97
N ASP A 72 -3.93 -7.61 4.15
CA ASP A 72 -5.01 -7.74 5.13
C ASP A 72 -4.54 -7.14 6.48
N PRO A 73 -5.15 -6.03 6.92
CA PRO A 73 -6.23 -5.29 6.27
C PRO A 73 -5.81 -4.62 4.95
N VAL A 74 -6.77 -4.35 4.06
CA VAL A 74 -6.55 -3.68 2.77
C VAL A 74 -5.91 -2.30 2.95
N ILE A 75 -6.32 -1.58 4.01
CA ILE A 75 -5.72 -0.32 4.41
C ILE A 75 -4.80 -0.62 5.59
N VAL A 76 -3.52 -0.48 5.37
CA VAL A 76 -2.50 -0.73 6.39
C VAL A 76 -2.42 0.47 7.33
N MET A 77 -2.47 0.21 8.63
CA MET A 77 -2.36 1.26 9.64
C MET A 77 -0.94 1.38 10.18
N ALA A 78 -0.43 2.60 10.29
CA ALA A 78 0.85 2.86 10.94
C ALA A 78 0.85 2.34 12.39
N GLY A 79 1.93 1.68 12.79
CA GLY A 79 2.05 1.05 14.11
C GLY A 79 1.35 -0.30 14.26
N GLN A 80 0.82 -0.87 13.18
CA GLN A 80 0.11 -2.14 13.19
C GLN A 80 0.79 -3.19 12.30
N ASN A 81 0.50 -4.45 12.58
CA ASN A 81 0.84 -5.56 11.71
C ASN A 81 -0.21 -5.69 10.60
N PHE A 82 0.23 -6.19 9.46
CA PHE A 82 -0.64 -6.61 8.37
C PHE A 82 -0.06 -7.83 7.66
N ASP A 83 -0.92 -8.62 7.04
CA ASP A 83 -0.50 -9.75 6.23
C ASP A 83 -0.42 -9.33 4.77
N LEU A 84 0.71 -9.60 4.14
CA LEU A 84 0.93 -9.41 2.70
C LEU A 84 0.94 -10.78 2.04
N THR A 85 -0.10 -11.07 1.25
CA THR A 85 -0.18 -12.27 0.43
C THR A 85 0.20 -11.93 -1.01
N MET A 86 1.13 -12.69 -1.57
CA MET A 86 1.66 -12.51 -2.92
C MET A 86 1.58 -13.83 -3.67
N LYS A 87 1.12 -13.78 -4.92
CA LYS A 87 1.07 -14.93 -5.83
C LYS A 87 2.03 -14.72 -6.99
N PHE A 88 2.95 -15.65 -7.14
CA PHE A 88 4.01 -15.62 -8.14
C PHE A 88 3.68 -16.60 -9.26
N LEU A 89 3.82 -16.17 -10.50
CA LEU A 89 3.52 -16.94 -11.69
C LEU A 89 4.76 -17.08 -12.57
N ASN A 90 5.13 -18.30 -12.92
CA ASN A 90 6.03 -18.55 -14.03
C ASN A 90 5.26 -18.40 -15.36
N THR A 91 5.58 -17.38 -16.12
CA THR A 91 4.85 -17.04 -17.36
C THR A 91 5.20 -17.93 -18.53
N HIS A 92 6.31 -18.70 -18.46
CA HIS A 92 6.75 -19.54 -19.56
C HIS A 92 5.77 -20.69 -19.80
N TYR A 93 5.55 -21.02 -21.06
CA TYR A 93 4.53 -22.02 -21.44
C TYR A 93 5.05 -23.47 -21.41
N GLU A 94 6.38 -23.68 -21.46
CA GLU A 94 7.00 -25.03 -21.49
C GLU A 94 8.09 -25.23 -20.43
N LYS A 95 8.81 -24.16 -20.00
CA LYS A 95 9.99 -24.29 -19.13
C LYS A 95 9.65 -24.00 -17.69
N ALA A 96 10.04 -24.89 -16.80
CA ALA A 96 10.04 -24.64 -15.37
C ALA A 96 11.18 -23.67 -15.00
N VAL A 97 11.05 -23.03 -13.85
CA VAL A 97 12.15 -22.33 -13.17
C VAL A 97 12.54 -23.10 -11.93
N LYS A 98 13.82 -23.04 -11.56
CA LYS A 98 14.42 -23.77 -10.44
C LYS A 98 15.22 -22.81 -9.56
N ASN A 99 15.57 -23.28 -8.37
CA ASN A 99 16.41 -22.54 -7.43
C ASN A 99 15.89 -21.10 -7.22
N VAL A 100 14.57 -20.98 -7.00
CA VAL A 100 13.89 -19.68 -6.99
C VAL A 100 14.02 -19.06 -5.60
N LYS A 101 14.88 -18.05 -5.49
CA LYS A 101 15.00 -17.20 -4.31
C LYS A 101 14.24 -15.90 -4.56
N MET A 102 13.40 -15.54 -3.64
CA MET A 102 12.64 -14.29 -3.64
C MET A 102 12.91 -13.52 -2.36
N PHE A 103 13.10 -12.21 -2.46
CA PHE A 103 13.26 -11.38 -1.28
C PHE A 103 12.68 -9.99 -1.46
N LEU A 104 12.20 -9.45 -0.34
CA LEU A 104 11.62 -8.13 -0.30
C LEU A 104 12.70 -7.10 0.06
N THR A 105 12.74 -6.01 -0.72
CA THR A 105 13.49 -4.80 -0.35
C THR A 105 12.50 -3.74 0.09
N MET A 106 12.67 -3.29 1.33
CA MET A 106 11.83 -2.29 1.95
C MET A 106 12.33 -0.89 1.60
N VAL A 107 11.40 0.07 1.49
CA VAL A 107 11.77 1.48 1.32
C VAL A 107 12.23 2.04 2.66
N GLU A 108 13.38 2.69 2.65
CA GLU A 108 13.83 3.50 3.78
C GLU A 108 13.14 4.86 3.73
N GLU A 109 12.54 5.28 4.83
CA GLU A 109 12.11 6.67 5.00
C GLU A 109 13.28 7.49 5.54
N THR A 110 13.79 8.41 4.73
CA THR A 110 14.71 9.44 5.21
C THR A 110 13.87 10.56 5.82
N SER A 111 13.62 10.48 7.11
CA SER A 111 13.17 11.64 7.88
C SER A 111 14.39 12.48 8.19
N SER A 112 14.34 13.79 7.92
CA SER A 112 15.33 14.86 8.16
C SER A 112 16.70 14.48 8.78
N GLU A 113 17.72 15.26 8.51
CA GLU A 113 19.16 15.05 8.81
C GLU A 113 19.54 14.52 10.22
N ASN A 114 18.61 14.40 11.15
CA ASN A 114 18.84 13.94 12.53
C ASN A 114 18.11 12.66 12.94
N ASP A 115 17.23 12.09 12.10
CA ASP A 115 16.53 10.84 12.41
C ASP A 115 17.19 9.66 11.68
N LYS A 116 17.39 8.57 12.43
CA LYS A 116 17.92 7.33 11.88
C LYS A 116 16.95 6.82 10.82
N SER A 117 17.40 6.76 9.56
CA SER A 117 16.66 6.09 8.49
C SER A 117 16.37 4.65 8.91
N GLY A 118 15.13 4.23 8.77
CA GLY A 118 14.69 2.88 9.07
C GLY A 118 13.70 2.39 8.02
N ASN A 119 13.59 1.08 7.90
CA ASN A 119 12.58 0.49 7.03
C ASN A 119 11.18 0.79 7.55
N VAL A 120 10.30 1.25 6.66
CA VAL A 120 8.88 1.50 6.99
C VAL A 120 8.16 0.21 7.36
N PHE A 121 8.51 -0.89 6.70
CA PHE A 121 7.98 -2.22 6.95
C PHE A 121 9.07 -3.14 7.47
N THR A 122 8.75 -3.99 8.45
CA THR A 122 9.66 -4.99 8.99
C THR A 122 8.96 -6.34 9.06
N PRO A 123 9.56 -7.44 8.55
CA PRO A 123 9.00 -8.78 8.71
C PRO A 123 8.85 -9.16 10.17
N VAL A 124 7.72 -9.79 10.52
CA VAL A 124 7.42 -10.30 11.86
C VAL A 124 7.56 -11.81 11.83
N ASP A 125 8.34 -12.36 12.76
CA ASP A 125 8.59 -13.80 12.94
C ASP A 125 9.05 -14.54 11.67
N SER A 126 9.62 -13.81 10.70
CA SER A 126 10.09 -14.37 9.43
C SER A 126 11.25 -13.56 8.85
N SER A 127 11.97 -14.17 7.90
CA SER A 127 12.93 -13.44 7.06
C SER A 127 12.18 -12.70 5.94
N ASN A 128 12.81 -11.64 5.39
CA ASN A 128 12.36 -11.02 4.16
C ASN A 128 12.61 -11.89 2.91
N THR A 129 13.22 -13.05 3.07
CA THR A 129 13.65 -13.96 2.00
C THR A 129 12.89 -15.28 2.11
N PHE A 130 12.49 -15.84 0.97
CA PHE A 130 11.86 -17.15 0.87
C PHE A 130 12.32 -17.86 -0.41
N TYR A 131 12.15 -19.19 -0.43
CA TYR A 131 12.73 -20.05 -1.44
C TYR A 131 11.72 -21.09 -1.90
N TYR A 132 11.79 -21.41 -3.20
CA TYR A 132 11.07 -22.53 -3.82
C TYR A 132 12.04 -23.32 -4.69
N ASP A 133 12.02 -24.62 -4.57
CA ASP A 133 12.88 -25.51 -5.38
C ASP A 133 12.60 -25.36 -6.88
N SER A 134 11.32 -25.24 -7.24
CA SER A 134 10.92 -24.96 -8.62
C SER A 134 9.48 -24.44 -8.72
N ILE A 135 9.22 -23.72 -9.82
CA ILE A 135 7.86 -23.32 -10.23
C ILE A 135 7.66 -23.86 -11.66
N PRO A 136 6.71 -24.79 -11.88
CA PRO A 136 6.45 -25.37 -13.20
C PRO A 136 6.09 -24.32 -14.24
N ALA A 137 6.18 -24.68 -15.52
CA ALA A 137 5.66 -23.88 -16.61
C ALA A 137 4.18 -23.54 -16.38
N LYS A 138 3.80 -22.25 -16.50
CA LYS A 138 2.46 -21.74 -16.15
C LYS A 138 2.02 -22.00 -14.71
N GLY A 139 2.88 -22.55 -13.89
CA GLY A 139 2.61 -22.78 -12.47
C GLY A 139 2.70 -21.51 -11.65
N SER A 140 2.03 -21.51 -10.50
CA SER A 140 2.08 -20.44 -9.53
C SER A 140 2.34 -20.97 -8.13
N VAL A 141 2.95 -20.11 -7.29
CA VAL A 141 3.13 -20.35 -5.86
C VAL A 141 2.66 -19.10 -5.12
N GLU A 142 2.25 -19.29 -3.87
CA GLU A 142 1.74 -18.21 -3.02
C GLU A 142 2.56 -18.12 -1.74
N LYS A 143 2.74 -16.90 -1.26
CA LYS A 143 3.40 -16.62 0.00
C LYS A 143 2.66 -15.51 0.74
N THR A 144 2.32 -15.80 1.99
CA THR A 144 1.86 -14.80 2.96
C THR A 144 2.98 -14.46 3.93
N MET A 145 3.16 -13.19 4.23
CA MET A 145 4.11 -12.67 5.21
C MET A 145 3.43 -11.64 6.09
N THR A 146 3.65 -11.74 7.39
CA THR A 146 3.25 -10.68 8.32
C THR A 146 4.33 -9.62 8.36
N LEU A 147 3.95 -8.37 8.12
CA LEU A 147 4.80 -7.19 8.17
C LEU A 147 4.29 -6.23 9.25
N TYR A 148 5.22 -5.62 9.97
CA TYR A 148 4.92 -4.52 10.90
C TYR A 148 5.21 -3.19 10.22
N THR A 149 4.30 -2.23 10.37
CA THR A 149 4.46 -0.85 9.87
C THR A 149 4.90 0.04 11.01
N VAL A 150 5.97 0.81 10.81
CA VAL A 150 6.44 1.73 11.88
C VAL A 150 5.37 2.79 12.20
N PRO A 151 5.24 3.21 13.49
CA PRO A 151 4.22 4.19 13.90
C PRO A 151 4.41 5.59 13.28
N SER A 152 5.63 5.91 12.83
CA SER A 152 5.96 7.18 12.18
C SER A 152 5.66 7.20 10.68
N ALA A 153 5.22 6.08 10.09
CA ALA A 153 4.93 6.00 8.67
C ALA A 153 3.86 7.03 8.27
N GLN A 154 4.18 7.85 7.27
CA GLN A 154 3.28 8.89 6.80
C GLN A 154 2.10 8.28 6.00
N PRO A 155 0.92 8.94 5.98
CA PRO A 155 -0.23 8.46 5.23
C PRO A 155 -0.03 8.64 3.72
N LYS A 156 0.57 7.64 3.08
CA LYS A 156 0.84 7.57 1.64
C LYS A 156 0.99 6.13 1.16
N THR A 157 1.11 5.94 -0.15
CA THR A 157 1.47 4.65 -0.73
C THR A 157 2.99 4.49 -0.72
N TYR A 158 3.46 3.42 -0.12
CA TYR A 158 4.85 3.01 -0.12
C TYR A 158 5.09 1.93 -1.16
N THR A 159 6.23 1.98 -1.82
CA THR A 159 6.62 0.95 -2.80
C THR A 159 7.50 -0.09 -2.13
N LEU A 160 7.07 -1.35 -2.20
CA LEU A 160 7.82 -2.51 -1.80
C LEU A 160 8.38 -3.20 -3.05
N THR A 161 9.67 -3.55 -3.06
CA THR A 161 10.29 -4.23 -4.20
C THR A 161 10.40 -5.71 -3.90
N VAL A 162 9.85 -6.55 -4.79
CA VAL A 162 10.07 -8.00 -4.81
C VAL A 162 11.19 -8.29 -5.78
N ASN A 163 12.24 -8.93 -5.29
CA ASN A 163 13.39 -9.33 -6.10
C ASN A 163 13.32 -10.84 -6.33
N PHE A 164 13.67 -11.26 -7.52
CA PHE A 164 13.72 -12.66 -7.94
C PHE A 164 15.12 -13.00 -8.43
N GLU A 165 15.65 -14.12 -7.95
CA GLU A 165 16.84 -14.80 -8.44
C GLU A 165 16.41 -16.24 -8.73
N TYR A 166 16.62 -16.73 -9.95
CA TYR A 166 16.19 -18.09 -10.35
C TYR A 166 17.00 -18.61 -11.54
N GLU A 167 16.91 -19.88 -11.78
CA GLU A 167 17.56 -20.58 -12.88
C GLU A 167 16.53 -21.21 -13.83
N ASP A 168 16.89 -21.37 -15.10
CA ASP A 168 16.18 -22.24 -16.02
C ASP A 168 16.64 -23.71 -15.88
N GLU A 169 16.02 -24.59 -16.67
CA GLU A 169 16.37 -26.02 -16.68
C GLU A 169 17.80 -26.31 -17.16
N SER A 170 18.43 -25.37 -17.85
CA SER A 170 19.80 -25.44 -18.35
C SER A 170 20.83 -24.86 -17.37
N GLY A 171 20.38 -24.33 -16.22
CA GLY A 171 21.23 -23.68 -15.21
C GLY A 171 21.62 -22.24 -15.55
N ASN A 172 20.95 -21.60 -16.49
CA ASN A 172 21.16 -20.16 -16.71
C ASN A 172 20.45 -19.35 -15.63
N GLU A 173 21.20 -18.42 -15.02
CA GLU A 173 20.70 -17.56 -13.95
C GLU A 173 19.95 -16.34 -14.51
N TYR A 174 18.87 -15.97 -13.84
CA TYR A 174 18.05 -14.82 -14.16
C TYR A 174 17.72 -14.03 -12.89
N THR A 175 17.59 -12.72 -13.05
CA THR A 175 17.11 -11.81 -12.02
C THR A 175 15.99 -10.95 -12.58
N SER A 176 15.02 -10.61 -11.74
CA SER A 176 13.98 -9.63 -12.06
C SER A 176 13.46 -8.96 -10.80
N THR A 177 12.76 -7.85 -10.97
CA THR A 177 12.17 -7.10 -9.87
C THR A 177 10.75 -6.67 -10.22
N GLU A 178 9.86 -6.69 -9.23
CA GLU A 178 8.48 -6.20 -9.32
C GLU A 178 8.21 -5.23 -8.18
N LEU A 179 7.32 -4.27 -8.41
CA LEU A 179 6.96 -3.25 -7.45
C LEU A 179 5.54 -3.46 -6.94
N LEU A 180 5.37 -3.41 -5.62
CA LEU A 180 4.07 -3.49 -4.95
C LEU A 180 3.79 -2.17 -4.24
N GLY A 181 2.57 -1.64 -4.39
CA GLY A 181 2.14 -0.45 -3.68
C GLY A 181 1.36 -0.82 -2.41
N ILE A 182 1.83 -0.40 -1.25
CA ILE A 182 1.17 -0.59 0.05
C ILE A 182 0.64 0.75 0.54
N ASN A 183 -0.67 0.86 0.66
CA ASN A 183 -1.31 2.08 1.15
C ASN A 183 -1.32 2.10 2.68
N VAL A 184 -0.58 3.06 3.26
CA VAL A 184 -0.52 3.27 4.71
C VAL A 184 -1.36 4.48 5.08
N GLN A 185 -2.10 4.34 6.17
CA GLN A 185 -2.84 5.42 6.81
C GLN A 185 -2.49 5.51 8.29
N GLN A 186 -2.77 6.67 8.88
CA GLN A 186 -2.67 6.88 10.31
C GLN A 186 -4.05 7.15 10.89
N VAL A 187 -4.27 6.72 12.13
CA VAL A 187 -5.48 7.07 12.88
C VAL A 187 -5.35 8.49 13.39
N SER A 188 -6.38 9.30 13.16
CA SER A 188 -6.53 10.56 13.89
C SER A 188 -7.19 10.26 15.23
N GLU A 189 -6.53 10.64 16.30
CA GLU A 189 -7.06 10.49 17.66
C GLU A 189 -7.21 11.88 18.27
N ILE A 190 -8.43 12.14 18.77
CA ILE A 190 -8.75 13.37 19.47
C ILE A 190 -9.27 13.00 20.84
N GLU A 191 -8.69 13.57 21.86
CA GLU A 191 -9.13 13.45 23.23
C GLU A 191 -9.59 14.82 23.76
N THR A 192 -10.44 14.81 24.78
CA THR A 192 -10.87 16.00 25.47
C THR A 192 -10.56 15.91 26.96
N SER A 193 -10.24 17.05 27.59
CA SER A 193 -10.23 17.12 29.03
C SER A 193 -11.63 16.92 29.61
N GLU A 194 -11.73 16.81 30.93
CA GLU A 194 -13.02 16.93 31.61
C GLU A 194 -13.71 18.26 31.25
N ILE A 195 -15.01 18.17 31.00
CA ILE A 195 -15.79 19.36 30.70
C ILE A 195 -16.10 20.08 32.02
N PHE A 196 -15.63 21.30 32.17
CA PHE A 196 -15.99 22.12 33.30
C PHE A 196 -17.30 22.86 33.00
N ILE A 197 -18.29 22.61 33.86
CA ILE A 197 -19.56 23.29 33.87
C ILE A 197 -19.93 23.63 35.31
N PRO A 198 -20.33 24.86 35.62
CA PRO A 198 -20.78 25.22 36.97
C PRO A 198 -21.98 24.39 37.41
N GLU A 199 -21.97 23.87 38.63
CA GLU A 199 -23.04 23.06 39.21
C GLU A 199 -24.37 23.82 39.34
N THR A 200 -24.29 25.15 39.51
CA THR A 200 -25.45 26.01 39.70
C THR A 200 -25.31 27.29 38.90
N SER A 201 -26.44 27.78 38.40
CA SER A 201 -26.53 29.07 37.71
C SER A 201 -27.88 29.71 38.01
N GLU A 202 -27.94 31.03 37.93
CA GLU A 202 -29.19 31.78 38.07
C GLU A 202 -29.87 31.98 36.70
N VAL A 203 -31.17 32.03 36.69
CA VAL A 203 -31.96 32.25 35.46
C VAL A 203 -31.58 33.59 34.82
N GLY A 204 -31.23 33.55 33.53
CA GLY A 204 -30.82 34.71 32.75
C GLY A 204 -29.34 35.06 32.86
N MET A 205 -28.56 34.33 33.63
CA MET A 205 -27.11 34.50 33.68
C MET A 205 -26.41 33.55 32.68
N PRO A 206 -25.36 34.03 31.98
CA PRO A 206 -24.59 33.18 31.07
C PRO A 206 -23.78 32.16 31.86
N ILE A 207 -23.74 30.94 31.36
CA ILE A 207 -22.90 29.83 31.84
C ILE A 207 -21.73 29.67 30.88
N SER A 208 -20.51 29.65 31.41
CA SER A 208 -19.34 29.31 30.64
C SER A 208 -19.01 27.85 30.78
N VAL A 209 -18.86 27.17 29.64
CA VAL A 209 -18.41 25.79 29.54
C VAL A 209 -17.04 25.80 28.84
N TYR A 210 -16.08 25.13 29.43
CA TYR A 210 -14.75 25.05 28.83
C TYR A 210 -14.16 23.64 29.02
N PHE A 211 -13.39 23.25 28.06
CA PHE A 211 -12.61 22.04 28.02
C PHE A 211 -11.50 22.19 26.97
N ASP A 212 -10.46 21.41 27.12
CA ASP A 212 -9.35 21.37 26.18
C ASP A 212 -9.56 20.21 25.20
N ILE A 213 -9.09 20.38 23.96
CA ILE A 213 -9.09 19.36 22.92
C ILE A 213 -7.64 19.08 22.56
N TYR A 214 -7.26 17.81 22.63
CA TYR A 214 -5.92 17.35 22.33
C TYR A 214 -5.96 16.48 21.08
N ASN A 215 -5.10 16.79 20.10
CA ASN A 215 -4.78 15.84 19.03
C ASN A 215 -3.69 14.90 19.57
N THR A 216 -4.08 13.71 20.01
CA THR A 216 -3.18 12.67 20.51
C THR A 216 -2.71 11.75 19.39
N GLY A 217 -3.35 11.84 18.20
CA GLY A 217 -2.91 11.19 16.98
C GLY A 217 -1.72 11.85 16.31
N LYS A 218 -1.22 11.26 15.26
CA LYS A 218 -0.08 11.75 14.46
C LYS A 218 -0.48 12.45 13.18
N VAL A 219 -1.79 12.48 12.88
CA VAL A 219 -2.34 13.14 11.70
C VAL A 219 -2.74 14.56 12.05
N ASP A 220 -2.37 15.51 11.21
CA ASP A 220 -2.86 16.87 11.33
C ASP A 220 -4.38 16.89 11.17
N VAL A 221 -5.07 17.43 12.16
CA VAL A 221 -6.52 17.57 12.17
C VAL A 221 -6.87 18.97 11.71
N SER A 222 -7.64 19.09 10.63
CA SER A 222 -8.11 20.37 10.11
C SER A 222 -9.63 20.39 10.09
N ASN A 223 -10.20 21.61 10.18
CA ASN A 223 -11.65 21.84 10.17
C ASN A 223 -12.40 21.12 11.32
N LEU A 224 -11.76 21.02 12.50
CA LEU A 224 -12.43 20.50 13.68
C LEU A 224 -13.59 21.42 14.05
N LYS A 225 -14.78 20.86 14.15
CA LYS A 225 -15.99 21.58 14.55
C LYS A 225 -16.47 21.03 15.90
N VAL A 226 -16.62 21.92 16.85
CA VAL A 226 -17.31 21.64 18.12
C VAL A 226 -18.69 22.26 18.05
N ALA A 227 -19.73 21.50 18.35
CA ALA A 227 -21.11 21.96 18.37
C ALA A 227 -21.72 21.70 19.75
N LEU A 228 -22.47 22.66 20.26
CA LEU A 228 -23.30 22.50 21.44
C LEU A 228 -24.72 22.13 21.00
N GLU A 229 -25.18 20.98 21.45
CA GLU A 229 -26.54 20.47 21.16
C GLU A 229 -27.29 20.31 22.49
N GLY A 230 -28.57 20.62 22.48
CA GLY A 230 -29.44 20.51 23.64
C GLY A 230 -30.53 21.61 23.65
N ASP A 231 -31.32 21.60 24.70
CA ASP A 231 -32.34 22.62 24.94
C ASP A 231 -31.73 23.83 25.64
N VAL A 232 -30.82 24.50 24.92
CA VAL A 232 -30.07 25.68 25.39
C VAL A 232 -30.17 26.80 24.36
N ASP A 233 -30.35 28.02 24.84
CA ASP A 233 -30.30 29.21 24.00
C ASP A 233 -28.84 29.73 23.98
N THR A 234 -28.20 29.59 22.83
CA THR A 234 -26.80 29.99 22.65
C THR A 234 -26.65 30.96 21.48
N GLN A 235 -25.80 31.96 21.62
CA GLN A 235 -25.46 32.88 20.55
C GLN A 235 -24.58 32.18 19.49
N ASN A 236 -23.77 31.18 19.89
CA ASN A 236 -22.87 30.41 19.02
C ASN A 236 -23.07 28.92 19.24
N LYS A 237 -23.81 28.26 18.34
CA LYS A 237 -24.05 26.81 18.41
C LYS A 237 -22.87 25.96 17.97
N SER A 238 -21.84 26.54 17.34
CA SER A 238 -20.65 25.79 16.92
C SER A 238 -19.43 26.71 16.80
N VAL A 239 -18.28 26.12 17.09
CA VAL A 239 -16.96 26.74 16.93
C VAL A 239 -16.10 25.84 16.04
N TYR A 240 -15.39 26.45 15.08
CA TYR A 240 -14.39 25.78 14.28
C TYR A 240 -13.01 26.05 14.88
N ILE A 241 -12.21 25.00 15.03
CA ILE A 241 -10.89 25.04 15.63
C ILE A 241 -9.87 24.54 14.59
N GLY A 242 -8.86 25.38 14.34
CA GLY A 242 -7.71 25.05 13.48
C GLY A 242 -7.98 25.23 11.98
N ASN A 243 -6.87 25.33 11.27
CA ASN A 243 -6.79 25.34 9.81
C ASN A 243 -6.36 23.98 9.31
#